data_baeee7c74df2f02d3d28d71f3c11b843
#
_entry.id   baeee7c74df2f02d3d28d71f3c11b843
#
_cell.length_a   1.000
_cell.length_b   1.000
_cell.length_c   1.000
_cell.angle_alpha   90.00
_cell.angle_beta   90.00
_cell.angle_gamma   90.00
#
_symmetry.space_group_name_H-M   'P 1'
#
loop_
_entity.id
_entity.type
_entity.pdbx_description
1 polymer ?
#
loop_
_entity_poly.entity_id
_entity_poly.type
_entity_poly.pdbx_seq_one_letter_code
_entity_poly.pdbx_strand_id
1 'polypeptide(L)'
;MLVKDALKITDSFTKTSKMPGLSYSLPAWECKTGWKLAQIEGTPCFFCYAKKGNYTRYPAIKAAQYRRLEAINHTQWVEAMAARIKNLKWFRWHDAGDVQSHEHMAKIIEVCKLTPDTQHWMPTQERQYLPAPEDVPDNLIIRLSAAKVDGNPGNAWTHSSTVVTDGNPSCPAPTQGGKCLDCRAC
;
A
#
# COMPACT_ATOMS: atom_id res chain seq x y z
N MET A 1 18.59 -5.56 14.36
CA MET A 1 19.10 -6.07 13.05
C MET A 1 19.83 -4.97 12.30
N LEU A 2 20.95 -5.28 11.60
CA LEU A 2 21.64 -4.32 10.73
C LEU A 2 20.83 -4.10 9.44
N VAL A 3 20.83 -2.87 8.91
CA VAL A 3 20.06 -2.53 7.68
C VAL A 3 20.46 -3.40 6.48
N LYS A 4 21.75 -3.74 6.33
CA LYS A 4 22.24 -4.62 5.24
C LYS A 4 21.65 -6.03 5.31
N ASP A 5 21.44 -6.56 6.52
CA ASP A 5 20.88 -7.90 6.70
C ASP A 5 19.35 -7.87 6.56
N ALA A 6 18.71 -6.81 7.05
CA ALA A 6 17.30 -6.54 6.81
C ALA A 6 16.97 -6.46 5.30
N LEU A 7 17.85 -5.84 4.50
CA LEU A 7 17.67 -5.74 3.06
C LEU A 7 17.63 -7.12 2.36
N LYS A 8 18.43 -8.09 2.84
CA LYS A 8 18.42 -9.45 2.29
C LYS A 8 17.08 -10.17 2.54
N ILE A 9 16.43 -9.86 3.65
CA ILE A 9 15.13 -10.43 4.02
C ILE A 9 14.00 -9.73 3.25
N THR A 10 13.96 -8.40 3.25
CA THR A 10 12.79 -7.64 2.79
C THR A 10 12.84 -7.25 1.31
N ASP A 11 13.97 -7.46 0.63
CA ASP A 11 14.27 -6.85 -0.68
C ASP A 11 14.23 -5.30 -0.63
N SER A 12 14.50 -4.63 -1.74
CA SER A 12 14.55 -3.18 -1.84
C SER A 12 13.16 -2.54 -1.68
N PHE A 13 13.08 -1.35 -1.11
CA PHE A 13 11.87 -0.53 -1.16
C PHE A 13 11.72 0.16 -2.52
N THR A 14 10.48 0.47 -2.88
CA THR A 14 10.15 1.21 -4.09
C THR A 14 10.19 2.70 -3.82
N LYS A 15 10.80 3.47 -4.73
CA LYS A 15 10.70 4.93 -4.76
C LYS A 15 9.75 5.32 -5.88
N THR A 16 8.56 5.78 -5.52
CA THR A 16 7.55 6.20 -6.49
C THR A 16 7.81 7.62 -6.99
N SER A 17 7.38 7.93 -8.21
CA SER A 17 7.62 9.25 -8.81
C SER A 17 6.67 10.35 -8.31
N LYS A 18 5.48 9.97 -7.83
CA LYS A 18 4.43 10.92 -7.41
C LYS A 18 4.49 11.27 -5.94
N MET A 19 4.89 10.31 -5.10
CA MET A 19 4.91 10.44 -3.64
C MET A 19 6.32 10.64 -3.13
N PRO A 20 6.54 11.55 -2.19
CA PRO A 20 7.77 11.53 -1.41
C PRO A 20 7.75 10.34 -0.45
N GLY A 21 8.94 9.76 -0.21
CA GLY A 21 9.09 8.60 0.65
C GLY A 21 9.22 7.29 -0.11
N LEU A 22 9.27 6.22 0.64
CA LEU A 22 9.46 4.86 0.15
C LEU A 22 8.19 4.04 0.34
N SER A 23 8.05 2.98 -0.45
CA SER A 23 6.93 2.06 -0.32
C SER A 23 7.35 0.60 -0.47
N TYR A 24 6.47 -0.32 -0.02
CA TYR A 24 6.62 -1.75 -0.18
C TYR A 24 5.65 -2.26 -1.24
N SER A 25 6.13 -2.38 -2.47
CA SER A 25 5.35 -2.78 -3.63
C SER A 25 5.23 -4.29 -3.71
N LEU A 26 4.02 -4.81 -3.86
CA LEU A 26 3.70 -6.22 -4.10
C LEU A 26 3.13 -6.43 -5.51
N PRO A 27 3.09 -7.67 -6.04
CA PRO A 27 2.52 -7.90 -7.36
C PRO A 27 0.99 -7.71 -7.35
N ALA A 28 0.48 -6.82 -8.20
CA ALA A 28 -0.94 -6.51 -8.29
C ALA A 28 -1.78 -7.69 -8.82
N TRP A 29 -1.15 -8.69 -9.39
CA TRP A 29 -1.80 -9.94 -9.85
C TRP A 29 -2.21 -10.84 -8.68
N GLU A 30 -1.62 -10.64 -7.50
CA GLU A 30 -1.86 -11.42 -6.28
C GLU A 30 -2.86 -10.75 -5.32
N CYS A 31 -3.42 -9.59 -5.68
CA CYS A 31 -4.51 -8.97 -4.92
C CYS A 31 -5.71 -9.92 -4.90
N LYS A 32 -6.29 -10.20 -3.73
CA LYS A 32 -7.41 -11.14 -3.61
C LYS A 32 -8.73 -10.50 -4.06
N THR A 33 -9.11 -9.38 -3.46
CA THR A 33 -10.29 -8.59 -3.85
C THR A 33 -10.03 -7.87 -5.17
N GLY A 34 -8.86 -7.28 -5.36
CA GLY A 34 -8.51 -6.56 -6.57
C GLY A 34 -8.51 -7.43 -7.82
N TRP A 35 -8.19 -8.73 -7.72
CA TRP A 35 -8.33 -9.66 -8.83
C TRP A 35 -9.79 -9.84 -9.26
N LYS A 36 -10.71 -10.02 -8.31
CA LYS A 36 -12.14 -10.15 -8.57
C LYS A 36 -12.72 -8.87 -9.19
N LEU A 37 -12.39 -7.72 -8.60
CA LEU A 37 -12.83 -6.42 -9.10
C LEU A 37 -12.26 -6.09 -10.50
N ALA A 38 -11.08 -6.59 -10.83
CA ALA A 38 -10.49 -6.39 -12.15
C ALA A 38 -11.28 -7.03 -13.30
N GLN A 39 -12.23 -7.94 -13.00
CA GLN A 39 -13.15 -8.54 -13.98
C GLN A 39 -14.45 -7.72 -14.14
N ILE A 40 -14.63 -6.67 -13.35
CA ILE A 40 -15.90 -5.90 -13.30
C ILE A 40 -15.62 -4.49 -13.79
N GLU A 41 -16.24 -4.12 -14.90
CA GLU A 41 -16.19 -2.76 -15.44
C GLU A 41 -16.76 -1.74 -14.44
N GLY A 42 -16.20 -0.52 -14.44
CA GLY A 42 -16.58 0.53 -13.48
C GLY A 42 -15.95 0.37 -12.12
N THR A 43 -14.98 -0.53 -11.96
CA THR A 43 -14.17 -0.62 -10.74
C THR A 43 -12.77 -0.01 -10.94
N PRO A 44 -12.13 0.55 -9.90
CA PRO A 44 -10.75 1.04 -10.01
C PRO A 44 -9.75 -0.05 -10.41
N CYS A 45 -10.00 -1.30 -10.04
CA CYS A 45 -9.14 -2.43 -10.32
C CYS A 45 -9.24 -2.92 -11.78
N PHE A 46 -10.34 -2.63 -12.49
CA PHE A 46 -10.48 -2.90 -13.92
C PHE A 46 -9.44 -2.14 -14.75
N PHE A 47 -9.15 -0.90 -14.34
CA PHE A 47 -8.13 -0.04 -14.95
C PHE A 47 -6.83 0.03 -14.15
N CYS A 48 -6.52 -0.98 -13.35
CA CYS A 48 -5.40 -0.96 -12.41
C CYS A 48 -4.08 -0.56 -13.09
N TYR A 49 -3.53 0.57 -12.67
CA TYR A 49 -2.27 1.09 -13.20
C TYR A 49 -1.07 0.17 -12.88
N ALA A 50 -1.14 -0.58 -11.77
CA ALA A 50 -0.09 -1.49 -11.36
C ALA A 50 -0.02 -2.78 -12.20
N LYS A 51 -0.99 -2.99 -13.11
CA LYS A 51 -0.97 -4.03 -14.14
C LYS A 51 -0.50 -3.51 -15.49
N LYS A 52 0.02 -2.28 -15.54
CA LYS A 52 0.45 -1.58 -16.76
C LYS A 52 1.78 -0.85 -16.52
N GLY A 53 2.30 -0.21 -17.56
CA GLY A 53 3.46 0.67 -17.47
C GLY A 53 4.72 -0.01 -16.94
N ASN A 54 5.44 0.64 -16.03
CA ASN A 54 6.73 0.17 -15.53
C ASN A 54 6.64 -1.14 -14.72
N TYR A 55 5.50 -1.41 -14.08
CA TYR A 55 5.29 -2.65 -13.31
C TYR A 55 5.29 -3.89 -14.20
N THR A 56 4.98 -3.74 -15.51
CA THR A 56 4.96 -4.83 -16.48
C THR A 56 6.13 -4.77 -17.45
N ARG A 57 6.55 -3.54 -17.82
CA ARG A 57 7.61 -3.32 -18.81
C ARG A 57 8.96 -3.87 -18.38
N TYR A 58 9.28 -3.78 -17.08
CA TYR A 58 10.58 -4.17 -16.54
C TYR A 58 10.48 -5.47 -15.75
N PRO A 59 10.99 -6.60 -16.29
CA PRO A 59 10.98 -7.90 -15.60
C PRO A 59 11.60 -7.85 -14.19
N ALA A 60 12.64 -7.04 -14.01
CA ALA A 60 13.31 -6.88 -12.71
C ALA A 60 12.36 -6.29 -11.63
N ILE A 61 11.47 -5.36 -12.00
CA ILE A 61 10.47 -4.78 -11.08
C ILE A 61 9.48 -5.87 -10.67
N LYS A 62 8.97 -6.62 -11.63
CA LYS A 62 8.05 -7.74 -11.37
C LYS A 62 8.70 -8.79 -10.48
N ALA A 63 9.92 -9.21 -10.79
CA ALA A 63 10.66 -10.18 -9.98
C ALA A 63 10.86 -9.70 -8.54
N ALA A 64 11.21 -8.41 -8.35
CA ALA A 64 11.35 -7.82 -7.02
C ALA A 64 10.03 -7.81 -6.23
N GLN A 65 8.89 -7.59 -6.88
CA GLN A 65 7.57 -7.66 -6.23
C GLN A 65 7.26 -9.08 -5.71
N TYR A 66 7.58 -10.12 -6.49
CA TYR A 66 7.37 -11.51 -6.06
C TYR A 66 8.33 -11.90 -4.93
N ARG A 67 9.60 -11.47 -4.96
CA ARG A 67 10.52 -11.70 -3.82
C ARG A 67 10.01 -11.03 -2.54
N ARG A 68 9.42 -9.84 -2.63
CA ARG A 68 8.80 -9.16 -1.47
C ARG A 68 7.58 -9.89 -0.97
N LEU A 69 6.77 -10.45 -1.87
CA LEU A 69 5.62 -11.26 -1.51
C LEU A 69 6.06 -12.51 -0.73
N GLU A 70 7.07 -13.21 -1.21
CA GLU A 70 7.65 -14.37 -0.54
C GLU A 70 8.26 -14.00 0.82
N ALA A 71 8.96 -12.86 0.86
CA ALA A 71 9.61 -12.35 2.06
C ALA A 71 8.66 -12.14 3.26
N ILE A 72 7.37 -11.87 3.03
CA ILE A 72 6.36 -11.73 4.11
C ILE A 72 6.31 -12.96 5.01
N ASN A 73 6.64 -14.14 4.47
CA ASN A 73 6.63 -15.40 5.20
C ASN A 73 7.91 -15.63 6.05
N HIS A 74 8.93 -14.79 5.90
CA HIS A 74 10.15 -14.90 6.68
C HIS A 74 9.88 -14.57 8.16
N THR A 75 10.38 -15.37 9.08
CA THR A 75 10.14 -15.21 10.53
C THR A 75 10.62 -13.87 11.09
N GLN A 76 11.71 -13.33 10.55
CA GLN A 76 12.28 -12.04 10.96
C GLN A 76 11.81 -10.86 10.08
N TRP A 77 10.75 -11.03 9.27
CA TRP A 77 10.30 -9.98 8.36
C TRP A 77 9.91 -8.69 9.09
N VAL A 78 9.19 -8.79 10.21
CA VAL A 78 8.76 -7.65 11.04
C VAL A 78 9.97 -6.85 11.53
N GLU A 79 10.94 -7.52 12.15
CA GLU A 79 12.17 -6.87 12.63
C GLU A 79 12.96 -6.22 11.49
N ALA A 80 13.04 -6.91 10.36
CA ALA A 80 13.77 -6.43 9.18
C ALA A 80 13.10 -5.18 8.58
N MET A 81 11.77 -5.18 8.46
CA MET A 81 11.01 -4.01 8.02
C MET A 81 11.19 -2.84 8.98
N ALA A 82 11.02 -3.07 10.28
CA ALA A 82 11.19 -2.04 11.31
C ALA A 82 12.61 -1.44 11.28
N ALA A 83 13.65 -2.25 11.19
CA ALA A 83 15.03 -1.79 11.11
C ALA A 83 15.31 -0.86 9.92
N ARG A 84 14.58 -1.03 8.82
CA ARG A 84 14.72 -0.23 7.59
C ARG A 84 13.83 1.00 7.56
N ILE A 85 12.70 0.97 8.27
CA ILE A 85 11.68 2.02 8.25
C ILE A 85 11.91 3.07 9.35
N LYS A 86 12.40 2.70 10.53
CA LYS A 86 12.47 3.52 11.76
C LYS A 86 13.06 4.94 11.64
N ASN A 87 13.86 5.20 10.60
CA ASN A 87 14.44 6.51 10.36
C ASN A 87 13.75 7.27 9.20
N LEU A 88 12.65 6.74 8.68
CA LEU A 88 11.86 7.38 7.63
C LEU A 88 10.76 8.23 8.27
N LYS A 89 10.54 9.43 7.77
CA LYS A 89 9.40 10.26 8.19
C LYS A 89 8.07 9.67 7.72
N TRP A 90 8.06 9.09 6.51
CA TRP A 90 6.88 8.59 5.83
C TRP A 90 7.14 7.23 5.21
N PHE A 91 6.18 6.31 5.32
CA PHE A 91 6.23 5.03 4.65
C PHE A 91 4.86 4.61 4.12
N ARG A 92 4.79 4.21 2.84
CA ARG A 92 3.56 3.71 2.22
C ARG A 92 3.58 2.20 2.10
N TRP A 93 2.50 1.58 2.54
CA TRP A 93 2.22 0.18 2.24
C TRP A 93 1.52 0.10 0.88
N HIS A 94 2.06 -0.74 -0.01
CA HIS A 94 1.46 -1.14 -1.27
C HIS A 94 1.13 0.02 -2.25
N ASP A 95 2.18 0.62 -2.83
CA ASP A 95 2.00 1.44 -4.05
C ASP A 95 1.52 0.59 -5.23
N ALA A 96 1.79 -0.72 -5.22
CA ALA A 96 1.20 -1.76 -6.05
C ALA A 96 0.98 -3.02 -5.21
N GLY A 97 -0.01 -3.82 -5.56
CA GLY A 97 -0.45 -4.95 -4.74
C GLY A 97 -1.33 -4.51 -3.58
N ASP A 98 -1.65 -5.42 -2.68
CA ASP A 98 -2.47 -5.19 -1.50
C ASP A 98 -2.10 -6.17 -0.39
N VAL A 99 -2.68 -5.98 0.81
CA VAL A 99 -2.51 -6.91 1.94
C VAL A 99 -2.99 -8.31 1.57
N GLN A 100 -2.25 -9.35 2.02
CA GLN A 100 -2.44 -10.71 1.52
C GLN A 100 -3.24 -11.62 2.46
N SER A 101 -3.28 -11.30 3.74
CA SER A 101 -3.94 -12.12 4.77
C SER A 101 -4.09 -11.33 6.08
N HIS A 102 -4.86 -11.87 7.03
CA HIS A 102 -4.91 -11.34 8.40
C HIS A 102 -3.53 -11.35 9.07
N GLU A 103 -2.72 -12.40 8.84
CA GLU A 103 -1.36 -12.48 9.37
C GLU A 103 -0.46 -11.37 8.80
N HIS A 104 -0.56 -11.09 7.49
CA HIS A 104 0.19 -9.99 6.89
C HIS A 104 -0.24 -8.63 7.46
N MET A 105 -1.54 -8.41 7.68
CA MET A 105 -2.05 -7.20 8.33
C MET A 105 -1.49 -7.07 9.74
N ALA A 106 -1.51 -8.14 10.54
CA ALA A 106 -0.95 -8.14 11.90
C ALA A 106 0.55 -7.81 11.90
N LYS A 107 1.33 -8.37 10.98
CA LYS A 107 2.75 -8.05 10.80
C LYS A 107 2.97 -6.57 10.45
N ILE A 108 2.14 -5.98 9.59
CA ILE A 108 2.19 -4.55 9.25
C ILE A 108 1.94 -3.69 10.50
N ILE A 109 0.92 -4.02 11.29
CA ILE A 109 0.59 -3.33 12.54
C ILE A 109 1.76 -3.40 13.52
N GLU A 110 2.39 -4.56 13.64
CA GLU A 110 3.55 -4.73 14.51
C GLU A 110 4.76 -3.89 14.05
N VAL A 111 5.02 -3.83 12.74
CA VAL A 111 6.05 -2.92 12.19
C VAL A 111 5.74 -1.46 12.54
N CYS A 112 4.49 -1.03 12.42
CA CYS A 112 4.09 0.34 12.77
C CYS A 112 4.32 0.63 14.26
N LYS A 113 3.98 -0.30 15.15
CA LYS A 113 4.26 -0.19 16.60
C LYS A 113 5.75 -0.10 16.91
N LEU A 114 6.60 -0.80 16.14
CA LEU A 114 8.06 -0.76 16.30
C LEU A 114 8.73 0.48 15.66
N THR A 115 7.97 1.29 14.93
CA THR A 115 8.46 2.48 14.25
C THR A 115 7.57 3.71 14.55
N PRO A 116 7.43 4.10 15.83
CA PRO A 116 6.43 5.08 16.27
C PRO A 116 6.65 6.48 15.67
N ASP A 117 7.88 6.83 15.31
CA ASP A 117 8.22 8.12 14.71
C ASP A 117 7.97 8.19 13.20
N THR A 118 7.66 7.05 12.57
CA THR A 118 7.31 6.99 11.15
C THR A 118 5.79 7.04 10.98
N GLN A 119 5.31 7.90 10.08
CA GLN A 119 3.91 7.93 9.69
C GLN A 119 3.67 6.96 8.53
N HIS A 120 2.78 6.00 8.73
CA HIS A 120 2.43 4.99 7.76
C HIS A 120 1.05 5.24 7.16
N TRP A 121 0.87 4.90 5.89
CA TRP A 121 -0.46 4.84 5.29
C TRP A 121 -0.57 3.68 4.31
N MET A 122 -1.77 3.14 4.22
CA MET A 122 -2.08 1.96 3.44
C MET A 122 -3.44 2.07 2.78
N PRO A 123 -3.51 2.37 1.47
CA PRO A 123 -4.75 2.19 0.72
C PRO A 123 -5.00 0.69 0.51
N THR A 124 -6.25 0.24 0.66
CA THR A 124 -6.60 -1.16 0.49
C THR A 124 -8.01 -1.36 -0.08
N GLN A 125 -8.18 -2.43 -0.84
CA GLN A 125 -9.49 -3.01 -1.23
C GLN A 125 -9.84 -4.24 -0.39
N GLU A 126 -8.90 -4.74 0.42
CA GLU A 126 -9.03 -6.00 1.15
C GLU A 126 -9.80 -5.81 2.46
N ARG A 127 -11.11 -5.51 2.36
CA ARG A 127 -12.01 -5.30 3.51
C ARG A 127 -11.99 -6.47 4.51
N GLN A 128 -11.84 -7.67 3.99
CA GLN A 128 -11.84 -8.89 4.78
C GLN A 128 -10.65 -9.01 5.74
N TYR A 129 -9.56 -8.27 5.52
CA TYR A 129 -8.35 -8.30 6.35
C TYR A 129 -8.20 -7.09 7.26
N LEU A 130 -9.20 -6.20 7.31
CA LEU A 130 -9.17 -5.06 8.22
C LEU A 130 -9.10 -5.54 9.67
N PRO A 131 -8.26 -4.92 10.51
CA PRO A 131 -8.23 -5.18 11.95
C PRO A 131 -9.44 -4.55 12.64
N ALA A 132 -9.61 -4.81 13.93
CA ALA A 132 -10.49 -3.99 14.74
C ALA A 132 -9.95 -2.55 14.80
N PRO A 133 -10.80 -1.50 14.78
CA PRO A 133 -10.34 -0.11 14.77
C PRO A 133 -9.39 0.23 15.93
N GLU A 134 -9.62 -0.35 17.11
CA GLU A 134 -8.81 -0.19 18.31
C GLU A 134 -7.42 -0.81 18.23
N ASP A 135 -7.19 -1.74 17.29
CA ASP A 135 -5.90 -2.39 17.07
C ASP A 135 -5.00 -1.58 16.12
N VAL A 136 -5.54 -0.56 15.44
CA VAL A 136 -4.78 0.28 14.51
C VAL A 136 -3.95 1.29 15.30
N PRO A 137 -2.61 1.27 15.20
CA PRO A 137 -1.77 2.24 15.90
C PRO A 137 -1.93 3.65 15.31
N ASP A 138 -1.76 4.68 16.13
CA ASP A 138 -1.98 6.10 15.79
C ASP A 138 -1.14 6.58 14.59
N ASN A 139 0.00 5.94 14.37
CA ASN A 139 0.90 6.27 13.25
C ASN A 139 0.57 5.50 11.95
N LEU A 140 -0.56 4.75 11.89
CA LEU A 140 -1.01 4.03 10.70
C LEU A 140 -2.39 4.52 10.25
N ILE A 141 -2.49 5.07 9.05
CA ILE A 141 -3.76 5.34 8.39
C ILE A 141 -4.05 4.24 7.37
N ILE A 142 -5.06 3.42 7.65
CA ILE A 142 -5.61 2.46 6.69
C ILE A 142 -6.74 3.16 5.94
N ARG A 143 -6.61 3.30 4.62
CA ARG A 143 -7.60 3.97 3.77
C ARG A 143 -8.33 2.95 2.90
N LEU A 144 -9.59 2.75 3.22
CA LEU A 144 -10.44 1.81 2.50
C LEU A 144 -10.92 2.43 1.19
N SER A 145 -10.61 1.77 0.09
CA SER A 145 -11.02 2.22 -1.23
C SER A 145 -12.44 1.74 -1.57
N ALA A 146 -13.23 2.62 -2.22
CA ALA A 146 -14.51 2.23 -2.78
C ALA A 146 -14.32 1.15 -3.87
N ALA A 147 -15.22 0.18 -3.91
CA ALA A 147 -15.16 -0.91 -4.88
C ALA A 147 -15.50 -0.46 -6.31
N LYS A 148 -16.27 0.62 -6.44
CA LYS A 148 -16.68 1.19 -7.74
C LYS A 148 -16.15 2.62 -7.90
N VAL A 149 -15.90 3.00 -9.13
CA VAL A 149 -15.70 4.40 -9.53
C VAL A 149 -17.01 5.15 -9.24
N ASP A 150 -16.92 6.37 -8.73
CA ASP A 150 -18.03 7.19 -8.22
C ASP A 150 -18.87 6.51 -7.13
N GLY A 151 -18.36 5.41 -6.58
CA GLY A 151 -19.03 4.64 -5.55
C GLY A 151 -18.84 5.20 -4.14
N ASN A 152 -19.81 4.95 -3.27
CA ASN A 152 -19.66 5.24 -1.85
C ASN A 152 -18.83 4.14 -1.17
N PRO A 153 -17.71 4.47 -0.48
CA PRO A 153 -16.92 3.50 0.26
C PRO A 153 -17.63 2.94 1.50
N GLY A 154 -18.77 3.55 1.89
CA GLY A 154 -19.50 3.23 3.12
C GLY A 154 -18.91 3.92 4.35
N ASN A 155 -19.61 3.83 5.47
CA ASN A 155 -19.24 4.47 6.75
C ASN A 155 -18.61 3.47 7.75
N ALA A 156 -18.34 2.24 7.30
CA ALA A 156 -17.81 1.20 8.18
C ALA A 156 -16.34 1.39 8.55
N TRP A 157 -15.65 2.34 7.92
CA TRP A 157 -14.26 2.64 8.18
C TRP A 157 -14.01 4.15 8.14
N THR A 158 -13.24 4.66 9.10
CA THR A 158 -13.02 6.10 9.31
C THR A 158 -12.36 6.79 8.11
N HIS A 159 -11.35 6.15 7.53
CA HIS A 159 -10.62 6.70 6.38
C HIS A 159 -10.99 5.93 5.11
N SER A 160 -11.52 6.64 4.14
CA SER A 160 -11.94 6.05 2.86
C SER A 160 -11.56 6.93 1.67
N SER A 161 -11.60 6.34 0.48
CA SER A 161 -11.36 7.06 -0.78
C SER A 161 -12.24 6.50 -1.90
N THR A 162 -12.55 7.35 -2.87
CA THR A 162 -13.25 7.00 -4.09
C THR A 162 -12.52 7.59 -5.30
N VAL A 163 -12.51 6.87 -6.42
CA VAL A 163 -12.13 7.43 -7.72
C VAL A 163 -13.36 8.12 -8.29
N VAL A 164 -13.23 9.39 -8.68
CA VAL A 164 -14.33 10.19 -9.24
C VAL A 164 -14.10 10.51 -10.71
N THR A 165 -15.17 10.57 -11.49
CA THR A 165 -15.15 10.89 -12.93
C THR A 165 -15.67 12.30 -13.22
N ASP A 166 -16.31 12.97 -12.28
CA ASP A 166 -16.87 14.32 -12.40
C ASP A 166 -15.84 15.45 -12.58
N GLY A 167 -14.54 15.11 -12.55
CA GLY A 167 -13.45 16.06 -12.74
C GLY A 167 -13.14 16.94 -11.53
N ASN A 168 -13.79 16.72 -10.39
CA ASN A 168 -13.57 17.52 -9.16
C ASN A 168 -13.06 16.68 -7.98
N PRO A 169 -11.87 16.04 -8.09
CA PRO A 169 -11.32 15.26 -6.99
C PRO A 169 -10.83 16.17 -5.86
N SER A 170 -11.03 15.74 -4.62
CA SER A 170 -10.40 16.38 -3.45
C SER A 170 -8.87 16.21 -3.41
N CYS A 171 -8.32 15.33 -4.24
CA CYS A 171 -6.88 15.11 -4.38
C CYS A 171 -6.21 16.31 -5.07
N PRO A 172 -5.23 16.98 -4.46
CA PRO A 172 -4.56 18.15 -5.07
C PRO A 172 -3.54 17.78 -6.16
N ALA A 173 -3.16 16.51 -6.31
CA ALA A 173 -2.12 16.09 -7.23
C ALA A 173 -2.33 16.53 -8.69
N PRO A 174 -3.55 16.53 -9.28
CA PRO A 174 -3.77 17.02 -10.65
C PRO A 174 -3.32 18.47 -10.86
N THR A 175 -3.53 19.34 -9.88
CA THR A 175 -3.13 20.76 -9.94
C THR A 175 -1.67 21.00 -9.53
N GLN A 176 -0.98 19.94 -9.04
CA GLN A 176 0.41 19.97 -8.57
C GLN A 176 1.36 19.21 -9.52
N GLY A 177 1.06 19.20 -10.84
CA GLY A 177 1.87 18.47 -11.81
C GLY A 177 1.91 16.95 -11.59
N GLY A 178 0.84 16.38 -11.06
CA GLY A 178 0.72 14.96 -10.78
C GLY A 178 1.51 14.47 -9.54
N LYS A 179 1.92 15.39 -8.65
CA LYS A 179 2.72 15.06 -7.45
C LYS A 179 1.93 15.29 -6.18
N CYS A 180 2.18 14.44 -5.18
CA CYS A 180 1.48 14.52 -3.89
C CYS A 180 2.04 15.61 -2.97
N LEU A 181 3.27 16.09 -3.21
CA LEU A 181 3.97 17.05 -2.35
C LEU A 181 3.80 16.69 -0.86
N ASP A 182 3.21 17.59 -0.05
CA ASP A 182 3.01 17.36 1.39
C ASP A 182 1.72 16.61 1.73
N CYS A 183 0.84 16.35 0.74
CA CYS A 183 -0.39 15.59 0.95
C CYS A 183 -0.09 14.11 1.20
N ARG A 184 -0.75 13.54 2.23
CA ARG A 184 -0.66 12.11 2.61
C ARG A 184 -2.05 11.50 2.81
N ALA A 185 -3.06 12.04 2.11
CA ALA A 185 -4.45 11.64 2.33
C ALA A 185 -4.83 10.29 1.70
N CYS A 186 -4.06 9.74 0.74
CA CYS A 186 -4.40 8.47 0.09
C CYS A 186 -3.33 7.40 0.24
#